data_320bb3a2a79a851dc3f0a01981da24af
#
_entry.id   320bb3a2a79a851dc3f0a01981da24af
#
_cell.length_a   1.000
_cell.length_b   1.000
_cell.length_c   1.000
_cell.angle_alpha   90.00
_cell.angle_beta   90.00
_cell.angle_gamma   90.00
#
_symmetry.space_group_name_H-M   'P 1'
#
loop_
_entity.id
_entity.type
_entity.pdbx_description
1 polymer ?
#
loop_
_entity_poly.entity_id
_entity_poly.type
_entity_poly.pdbx_seq_one_letter_code
_entity_poly.pdbx_strand_id
1 'polypeptide(L)'
;MVIEGPFYRLTPISESSPRFDLELLYDIGGKNPRKEFKVEGYGYPLEAAIERCRHYAVRKKFGKDEVITLGRYLDEFKKAKEEIKLGVSGDSGDSSGEAE
;
A
#
# COMPACT_ATOMS: atom_id res chain seq x y z
N MET A 1 12.37 -7.53 10.97
CA MET A 1 10.96 -7.19 11.10
C MET A 1 10.31 -7.05 9.73
N VAL A 2 9.04 -7.37 9.64
CA VAL A 2 8.27 -7.22 8.41
C VAL A 2 7.09 -6.32 8.72
N ILE A 3 6.81 -5.37 7.84
CA ILE A 3 5.65 -4.49 7.99
C ILE A 3 4.55 -5.05 7.12
N GLU A 4 3.43 -5.42 7.75
CA GLU A 4 2.34 -6.04 7.02
C GLU A 4 1.04 -5.31 7.28
N GLY A 5 0.37 -4.90 6.20
CA GLY A 5 -0.95 -4.30 6.27
C GLY A 5 -1.99 -5.23 5.68
N PRO A 6 -3.23 -4.72 5.49
CA PRO A 6 -4.31 -5.59 5.01
C PRO A 6 -4.10 -6.14 3.60
N PHE A 7 -3.31 -5.46 2.77
CA PHE A 7 -3.10 -5.92 1.40
C PHE A 7 -1.66 -5.70 0.91
N TYR A 8 -0.72 -5.42 1.81
CA TYR A 8 0.68 -5.19 1.42
C TYR A 8 1.61 -5.78 2.47
N ARG A 9 2.84 -6.05 2.04
CA ARG A 9 3.89 -6.54 2.92
C ARG A 9 5.21 -5.91 2.51
N LEU A 10 5.91 -5.35 3.49
CA LEU A 10 7.20 -4.68 3.27
C LEU A 10 8.26 -5.46 4.04
N THR A 11 9.22 -6.00 3.32
CA THR A 11 10.29 -6.80 3.92
C THR A 11 11.61 -6.04 3.75
N PRO A 12 12.33 -5.73 4.85
CA PRO A 12 13.63 -5.07 4.72
C PRO A 12 14.58 -5.91 3.89
N ILE A 13 15.35 -5.28 3.01
CA ILE A 13 16.30 -6.02 2.19
C ILE A 13 17.52 -6.47 3.01
N SER A 14 17.81 -5.78 4.12
CA SER A 14 18.84 -6.16 5.08
C SER A 14 18.61 -5.39 6.36
N GLU A 15 19.33 -5.77 7.43
CA GLU A 15 19.19 -5.09 8.71
C GLU A 15 19.69 -3.65 8.68
N SER A 16 20.63 -3.35 7.81
CA SER A 16 21.27 -2.04 7.77
C SER A 16 20.71 -1.11 6.70
N SER A 17 19.85 -1.61 5.82
CA SER A 17 19.32 -0.81 4.72
C SER A 17 17.95 -0.24 5.08
N PRO A 18 17.68 1.03 4.70
CA PRO A 18 16.34 1.60 4.85
C PRO A 18 15.37 1.20 3.76
N ARG A 19 15.75 0.29 2.86
CA ARG A 19 14.92 -0.08 1.72
C ARG A 19 14.18 -1.37 1.95
N PHE A 20 13.08 -1.53 1.25
CA PHE A 20 12.16 -2.65 1.44
C PHE A 20 11.80 -3.28 0.10
N ASP A 21 11.56 -4.59 0.13
CA ASP A 21 10.88 -5.27 -0.96
C ASP A 21 9.38 -5.15 -0.71
N LEU A 22 8.63 -4.85 -1.75
CA LEU A 22 7.20 -4.64 -1.65
C LEU A 22 6.44 -5.79 -2.27
N GLU A 23 5.51 -6.37 -1.51
CA GLU A 23 4.57 -7.37 -2.00
C GLU A 23 3.16 -6.82 -1.83
N LEU A 24 2.32 -7.10 -2.82
CA LEU A 24 0.91 -6.72 -2.77
C LEU A 24 0.06 -7.98 -2.85
N LEU A 25 -1.10 -7.92 -2.19
CA LEU A 25 -2.02 -9.05 -2.13
C LEU A 25 -2.96 -9.00 -3.34
N TYR A 26 -2.87 -10.02 -4.19
CA TYR A 26 -3.68 -10.12 -5.41
C TYR A 26 -4.73 -11.20 -5.26
N ASP A 27 -5.88 -10.98 -5.89
CA ASP A 27 -6.91 -11.99 -6.01
C ASP A 27 -6.60 -12.87 -7.22
N ILE A 28 -6.42 -14.16 -6.96
CA ILE A 28 -6.17 -15.13 -8.03
C ILE A 28 -7.47 -15.85 -8.32
N GLY A 29 -7.96 -15.69 -9.56
CA GLY A 29 -9.19 -16.34 -9.98
C GLY A 29 -8.96 -17.76 -10.47
N GLY A 30 -9.94 -18.30 -11.21
CA GLY A 30 -9.85 -19.61 -11.78
C GLY A 30 -10.51 -20.67 -10.93
N LYS A 31 -10.02 -21.91 -11.04
CA LYS A 31 -10.65 -23.05 -10.37
C LYS A 31 -10.51 -22.99 -8.85
N ASN A 32 -9.42 -22.41 -8.38
CA ASN A 32 -9.16 -22.27 -6.95
C ASN A 32 -8.97 -20.79 -6.60
N PRO A 33 -10.07 -20.03 -6.48
CA PRO A 33 -9.94 -18.60 -6.12
C PRO A 33 -9.26 -18.46 -4.77
N ARG A 34 -8.25 -17.58 -4.73
CA ARG A 34 -7.49 -17.35 -3.50
C ARG A 34 -6.81 -16.00 -3.58
N LYS A 35 -6.22 -15.59 -2.48
CA LYS A 35 -5.41 -14.37 -2.43
C LYS A 35 -3.96 -14.76 -2.22
N GLU A 36 -3.07 -14.11 -2.96
CA GLU A 36 -1.63 -14.38 -2.88
C GLU A 36 -0.86 -13.08 -2.88
N PHE A 37 0.18 -13.02 -2.05
CA PHE A 37 1.14 -11.94 -2.13
C PHE A 37 2.05 -12.16 -3.32
N LYS A 38 2.25 -11.11 -4.11
CA LYS A 38 3.18 -11.14 -5.23
C LYS A 38 4.10 -9.95 -5.13
N VAL A 39 5.37 -10.16 -5.50
CA VAL A 39 6.36 -9.09 -5.44
C VAL A 39 5.98 -8.02 -6.46
N GLU A 40 5.88 -6.78 -5.99
CA GLU A 40 5.67 -5.62 -6.85
C GLU A 40 7.01 -5.00 -7.25
N GLY A 41 7.98 -5.03 -6.36
CA GLY A 41 9.30 -4.51 -6.67
C GLY A 41 10.25 -4.66 -5.50
N TYR A 42 11.50 -4.36 -5.76
CA TYR A 42 12.59 -4.58 -4.82
C TYR A 42 13.29 -3.27 -4.48
N GLY A 43 13.71 -3.15 -3.23
CA GLY A 43 14.57 -2.05 -2.83
C GLY A 43 13.94 -0.68 -2.85
N TYR A 44 12.67 -0.57 -2.50
CA TYR A 44 11.98 0.72 -2.43
C TYR A 44 12.31 1.45 -1.14
N PRO A 45 12.55 2.78 -1.20
CA PRO A 45 12.45 3.60 0.01
C PRO A 45 11.04 3.49 0.58
N LEU A 46 10.91 3.67 1.89
CA LEU A 46 9.60 3.50 2.54
C LEU A 46 8.52 4.38 1.91
N GLU A 47 8.85 5.65 1.63
CA GLU A 47 7.89 6.58 1.04
C GLU A 47 7.39 6.09 -0.31
N ALA A 48 8.29 5.58 -1.15
CA ALA A 48 7.92 5.09 -2.46
C ALA A 48 7.05 3.84 -2.35
N ALA A 49 7.36 2.96 -1.42
CA ALA A 49 6.58 1.74 -1.21
C ALA A 49 5.16 2.10 -0.75
N ILE A 50 5.04 3.03 0.20
CA ILE A 50 3.73 3.45 0.70
C ILE A 50 2.91 4.12 -0.41
N GLU A 51 3.55 4.91 -1.26
CA GLU A 51 2.86 5.55 -2.37
C GLU A 51 2.31 4.51 -3.35
N ARG A 52 3.08 3.46 -3.61
CA ARG A 52 2.61 2.35 -4.44
C ARG A 52 1.39 1.67 -3.82
N CYS A 53 1.41 1.48 -2.49
CA CYS A 53 0.28 0.90 -1.78
C CYS A 53 -0.97 1.75 -1.93
N ARG A 54 -0.83 3.07 -1.86
CA ARG A 54 -1.96 3.99 -2.00
C ARG A 54 -2.57 3.89 -3.39
N HIS A 55 -1.73 3.89 -4.43
CA HIS A 55 -2.24 3.74 -5.80
C HIS A 55 -2.92 2.39 -6.00
N TYR A 56 -2.36 1.35 -5.44
CA TYR A 56 -2.96 0.03 -5.55
C TYR A 56 -4.33 -0.02 -4.85
N ALA A 57 -4.45 0.62 -3.69
CA ALA A 57 -5.72 0.67 -2.98
C ALA A 57 -6.79 1.36 -3.82
N VAL A 58 -6.44 2.45 -4.51
CA VAL A 58 -7.38 3.15 -5.37
C VAL A 58 -7.80 2.26 -6.55
N ARG A 59 -6.82 1.63 -7.19
CA ARG A 59 -7.09 0.78 -8.35
C ARG A 59 -8.01 -0.38 -8.03
N LYS A 60 -7.91 -0.92 -6.83
CA LYS A 60 -8.77 -2.03 -6.42
C LYS A 60 -10.24 -1.64 -6.31
N LYS A 61 -10.53 -0.34 -6.16
CA LYS A 61 -11.90 0.14 -6.04
C LYS A 61 -12.63 0.21 -7.37
N PHE A 62 -11.91 0.16 -8.48
CA PHE A 62 -12.50 0.33 -9.82
C PHE A 62 -12.34 -0.94 -10.63
N GLY A 63 -13.33 -1.22 -11.46
CA GLY A 63 -13.27 -2.34 -12.38
C GLY A 63 -12.22 -2.10 -13.45
N LYS A 64 -11.64 -3.20 -13.94
CA LYS A 64 -10.55 -3.14 -14.90
C LYS A 64 -10.90 -2.31 -16.15
N ASP A 65 -12.15 -2.42 -16.60
CA ASP A 65 -12.61 -1.73 -17.80
C ASP A 65 -13.48 -0.51 -17.49
N GLU A 66 -13.52 -0.12 -16.23
CA GLU A 66 -14.33 1.01 -15.81
C GLU A 66 -13.67 2.32 -16.24
N VAL A 67 -14.46 3.24 -16.78
CA VAL A 67 -13.97 4.55 -17.20
C VAL A 67 -14.33 5.58 -16.12
N ILE A 68 -13.34 6.26 -15.60
CA ILE A 68 -13.56 7.27 -14.55
C ILE A 68 -12.84 8.55 -14.95
N THR A 69 -13.21 9.66 -14.29
CA THR A 69 -12.52 10.92 -14.49
C THR A 69 -11.27 10.99 -13.64
N LEU A 70 -10.34 11.84 -14.04
CA LEU A 70 -9.14 12.08 -13.24
C LEU A 70 -9.53 12.62 -11.86
N GLY A 71 -10.54 13.51 -11.81
CA GLY A 71 -10.99 14.06 -10.53
C GLY A 71 -11.44 12.97 -9.57
N ARG A 72 -12.21 12.01 -10.08
CA ARG A 72 -12.66 10.90 -9.24
C ARG A 72 -11.48 10.06 -8.75
N TYR A 73 -10.51 9.79 -9.62
CA TYR A 73 -9.32 9.04 -9.20
C TYR A 73 -8.59 9.78 -8.08
N LEU A 74 -8.41 11.10 -8.24
CA LEU A 74 -7.71 11.89 -7.24
C LEU A 74 -8.46 11.95 -5.91
N ASP A 75 -9.81 12.01 -5.96
CA ASP A 75 -10.60 11.97 -4.73
C ASP A 75 -10.39 10.65 -3.98
N GLU A 76 -10.41 9.54 -4.70
CA GLU A 76 -10.17 8.24 -4.08
C GLU A 76 -8.74 8.13 -3.57
N PHE A 77 -7.79 8.74 -4.28
CA PHE A 77 -6.40 8.74 -3.84
C PHE A 77 -6.24 9.52 -2.52
N LYS A 78 -6.96 10.62 -2.36
CA LYS A 78 -6.95 11.35 -1.09
C LYS A 78 -7.46 10.48 0.05
N LYS A 79 -8.51 9.69 -0.20
CA LYS A 79 -9.02 8.77 0.80
C LYS A 79 -7.98 7.71 1.14
N ALA A 80 -7.28 7.18 0.14
CA ALA A 80 -6.24 6.20 0.37
C ALA A 80 -5.10 6.79 1.20
N LYS A 81 -4.78 8.06 1.01
CA LYS A 81 -3.76 8.73 1.80
C LYS A 81 -4.18 8.85 3.26
N GLU A 82 -5.48 8.94 3.53
CA GLU A 82 -5.96 8.93 4.91
C GLU A 82 -5.89 7.54 5.54
N GLU A 83 -6.12 6.51 4.74
CA GLU A 83 -6.09 5.13 5.21
C GLU A 83 -4.67 4.62 5.42
N ILE A 84 -3.75 5.03 4.56
CA ILE A 84 -2.36 4.60 4.64
C ILE A 84 -1.51 5.85 4.80
N LYS A 85 -1.27 6.23 6.07
CA LYS A 85 -0.51 7.44 6.38
C LYS A 85 0.94 7.10 6.65
N LEU A 86 1.81 7.97 6.21
CA LEU A 86 3.23 7.87 6.50
C LEU A 86 3.56 8.76 7.71
N GLY A 87 4.30 8.22 8.69
CA GLY A 87 4.81 9.00 9.81
C GLY A 87 3.86 9.21 10.96
N VAL A 88 2.94 8.44 11.12
CA VAL A 88 2.01 8.59 12.25
C VAL A 88 2.56 7.91 13.47
N SER A 89 2.10 8.40 14.18
CA SER A 89 2.26 7.93 14.99
C SER A 89 1.56 7.39 15.58
N GLY A 90 1.10 7.25 15.04
CA GLY A 90 0.83 6.80 15.56
C GLY A 90 0.32 6.25 15.76
N ASP A 91 0.35 6.22 15.59
CA ASP A 91 0.16 5.84 15.99
C ASP A 91 0.00 5.84 16.39
N SER A 92 -0.14 5.87 16.28
CA SER A 92 -0.17 6.13 16.85
C SER A 92 -0.35 6.65 17.02
N GLY A 93 -0.57 6.68 16.91
CA GLY A 93 -0.55 7.33 17.33
C GLY A 93 -0.60 8.00 17.17
N ASP A 94 -0.75 8.24 17.30
CA ASP A 94 -0.50 9.03 17.44
C ASP A 94 -0.35 9.59 17.22
N SER A 95 -0.54 9.62 17.42
CA SER A 95 -0.21 10.36 17.48
C SER A 95 -0.07 10.97 17.20
N SER A 96 -0.19 10.99 17.33
CA SER A 96 0.18 11.71 17.32
C SER A 96 0.33 12.27 16.88
N GLY A 97 0.12 12.15 16.85
CA GLY A 97 0.44 12.78 16.82
C GLY A 97 0.55 13.27 16.24
N GLU A 98 0.45 13.33 16.25
CA GLU A 98 0.79 13.88 16.09
C GLU A 98 1.09 14.20 15.75
N ALA A 99 0.84 14.03 15.92
CA ALA A 99 1.25 14.38 15.88
C ALA A 99 1.39 14.75 15.55
N GLU A 100 1.26 14.65 15.58
CA GLU A 100 1.60 14.94 15.66
C GLU A 100 1.70 15.17 15.55
#